data_ca7a777eb01a76da15d8f0488b1101c6
#
_entry.id   ca7a777eb01a76da15d8f0488b1101c6
#
_cell.length_a   1.000
_cell.length_b   1.000
_cell.length_c   1.000
_cell.angle_alpha   90.00
_cell.angle_beta   90.00
_cell.angle_gamma   90.00
#
_symmetry.space_group_name_H-M   'P 1'
#
loop_
_entity.id
_entity.type
_entity.pdbx_description
1 polymer ?
#
loop_
_entity_poly.entity_id
_entity_poly.type
_entity_poly.pdbx_seq_one_letter_code
_entity_poly.pdbx_strand_id
1 'polypeptide(L)' 'MISVIIPIYNAEKWLARCIESVINQTYKDLDIILIDDGSTDKSGSLCDYYSNKDKRIRSIHKKN' A
#
# COMPACT_ATOMS: atom_id res chain seq x y z
N MET A 1 -8.84 16.03 3.62
CA MET A 1 -8.31 14.70 3.22
C MET A 1 -6.81 14.75 3.01
N ILE A 2 -6.13 13.73 3.50
CA ILE A 2 -4.69 13.61 3.30
C ILE A 2 -4.43 12.42 2.39
N SER A 3 -3.70 12.65 1.31
CA SER A 3 -3.33 11.58 0.38
C SER A 3 -1.90 11.15 0.67
N VAL A 4 -1.70 9.84 0.81
CA VAL A 4 -0.39 9.24 1.05
C VAL A 4 -0.08 8.33 -0.12
N ILE A 5 1.03 8.61 -0.81
CA ILE A 5 1.46 7.82 -1.96
C ILE A 5 2.69 7.03 -1.54
N ILE A 6 2.62 5.71 -1.63
CA ILE A 6 3.70 4.84 -1.22
C ILE A 6 4.20 4.06 -2.43
N PRO A 7 5.39 4.39 -2.95
CA PRO A 7 6.00 3.61 -4.02
C PRO A 7 6.57 2.31 -3.45
N ILE A 8 6.31 1.20 -4.14
CA ILE A 8 6.66 -0.13 -3.65
C ILE A 8 7.41 -0.90 -4.73
N TYR A 9 8.56 -1.44 -4.35
CA TYR A 9 9.31 -2.34 -5.19
C TYR A 9 10.03 -3.38 -4.33
N ASN A 10 9.61 -4.65 -4.46
CA ASN A 10 10.21 -5.77 -3.73
C ASN A 10 10.37 -5.50 -2.24
N ALA A 11 9.26 -5.13 -1.61
CA ALA A 11 9.25 -4.67 -0.22
C ALA A 11 8.49 -5.62 0.72
N GLU A 12 8.32 -6.89 0.34
CA GLU A 12 7.43 -7.78 1.09
C GLU A 12 7.83 -7.94 2.56
N LYS A 13 9.12 -7.81 2.88
CA LYS A 13 9.59 -8.03 4.25
C LYS A 13 9.14 -6.95 5.23
N TRP A 14 8.90 -5.73 4.74
CA TRP A 14 8.53 -4.61 5.62
C TRP A 14 7.25 -3.90 5.20
N LEU A 15 6.66 -4.32 4.08
CA LEU A 15 5.50 -3.63 3.52
C LEU A 15 4.31 -3.64 4.48
N ALA A 16 4.02 -4.81 5.07
CA ALA A 16 2.89 -4.93 5.99
C ALA A 16 3.05 -3.97 7.17
N ARG A 17 4.26 -3.90 7.73
CA ARG A 17 4.53 -3.00 8.86
C ARG A 17 4.33 -1.54 8.44
N CYS A 18 4.78 -1.18 7.25
CA CYS A 18 4.63 0.17 6.73
C CYS A 18 3.16 0.54 6.58
N ILE A 19 2.37 -0.32 5.96
CA ILE A 19 0.94 -0.08 5.74
C ILE A 19 0.20 -0.02 7.07
N GLU A 20 0.46 -0.95 7.99
CA GLU A 20 -0.19 -0.95 9.29
C GLU A 20 0.12 0.33 10.06
N SER A 21 1.34 0.84 9.95
CA SER A 21 1.72 2.09 10.59
C SER A 21 0.89 3.25 10.06
N VAL A 22 0.67 3.30 8.74
CA VAL A 22 -0.13 4.37 8.13
C VAL A 22 -1.60 4.26 8.53
N ILE A 23 -2.13 3.04 8.52
CA ILE A 23 -3.54 2.79 8.89
C ILE A 23 -3.81 3.23 10.32
N ASN A 24 -2.84 3.05 11.21
CA ASN A 24 -2.99 3.33 12.64
C ASN A 24 -2.78 4.80 12.99
N GLN A 25 -2.62 5.67 12.00
CA GLN A 25 -2.58 7.10 12.24
C GLN A 25 -3.93 7.58 12.78
N THR A 26 -3.89 8.70 13.49
CA THR A 26 -5.10 9.27 14.09
C THR A 26 -6.08 9.83 13.06
N TYR A 27 -5.60 10.12 11.85
CA TYR A 27 -6.44 10.65 10.79
C TYR A 27 -7.29 9.55 10.19
N LYS A 28 -8.58 9.76 10.14
CA LYS A 28 -9.51 8.83 9.50
C LYS A 28 -9.77 9.19 8.03
N ASP A 29 -9.52 10.42 7.67
CA ASP A 29 -9.77 10.92 6.31
C ASP A 29 -8.50 10.80 5.48
N LEU A 30 -8.09 9.56 5.22
CA LEU A 30 -6.88 9.23 4.47
C LEU A 30 -7.24 8.60 3.13
N ASP A 31 -6.44 8.93 2.12
CA ASP A 31 -6.46 8.27 0.81
C ASP A 31 -5.06 7.69 0.60
N ILE A 32 -4.93 6.39 0.70
CA ILE A 32 -3.64 5.71 0.63
C ILE A 32 -3.52 5.04 -0.73
N ILE A 33 -2.49 5.41 -1.48
CA ILE A 33 -2.25 4.87 -2.81
C ILE A 33 -0.94 4.09 -2.80
N LEU A 34 -1.06 2.78 -3.01
CA LEU A 34 0.10 1.89 -3.09
C LEU A 34 0.44 1.70 -4.56
N ILE A 35 1.64 2.11 -4.96
CA ILE A 35 2.09 1.97 -6.35
C ILE A 35 3.13 0.87 -6.40
N ASP A 36 2.72 -0.30 -6.89
CA ASP A 36 3.60 -1.45 -7.06
C ASP A 36 4.30 -1.33 -8.42
N ASP A 37 5.59 -1.04 -8.40
CA ASP A 37 6.38 -0.80 -9.60
C ASP A 37 7.02 -2.09 -10.10
N GLY A 38 6.17 -3.06 -10.45
CA GLY A 38 6.62 -4.32 -11.04
C GLY A 38 7.36 -5.23 -10.09
N SER A 39 6.93 -5.32 -8.83
CA SER A 39 7.57 -6.18 -7.85
C SER A 39 7.54 -7.64 -8.28
N THR A 40 8.65 -8.35 -8.07
CA THR A 40 8.76 -9.77 -8.38
C THR A 40 8.53 -10.66 -7.15
N ASP A 41 8.44 -10.06 -5.97
CA ASP A 41 8.13 -10.78 -4.74
C ASP A 41 6.62 -10.69 -4.43
N LYS A 42 6.22 -10.91 -3.19
CA LYS A 42 4.82 -10.90 -2.80
C LYS A 42 4.25 -9.52 -2.52
N SER A 43 5.01 -8.45 -2.82
CA SER A 43 4.56 -7.09 -2.57
C SER A 43 3.25 -6.76 -3.30
N GLY A 44 3.12 -7.18 -4.57
CA GLY A 44 1.91 -6.94 -5.33
C GLY A 44 0.69 -7.57 -4.69
N SER A 45 0.83 -8.83 -4.24
CA SER A 45 -0.26 -9.54 -3.56
C SER A 45 -0.63 -8.86 -2.25
N LEU A 46 0.37 -8.36 -1.51
CA LEU A 46 0.12 -7.65 -0.26
C LEU A 46 -0.63 -6.35 -0.50
N CYS A 47 -0.28 -5.62 -1.56
CA CYS A 47 -1.00 -4.40 -1.92
C CYS A 47 -2.47 -4.69 -2.16
N ASP A 48 -2.78 -5.75 -2.89
CA ASP A 48 -4.16 -6.13 -3.17
C ASP A 48 -4.87 -6.57 -1.91
N TYR A 49 -4.20 -7.31 -1.04
CA TYR A 49 -4.76 -7.75 0.23
C TYR A 49 -5.22 -6.53 1.05
N TYR A 50 -4.36 -5.53 1.19
CA TYR A 50 -4.69 -4.36 1.99
C TYR A 50 -5.74 -3.47 1.33
N SER A 51 -5.73 -3.36 0.00
CA SER A 51 -6.74 -2.56 -0.69
C SER A 51 -8.13 -3.17 -0.55
N ASN A 52 -8.22 -4.50 -0.46
CA ASN A 52 -9.50 -5.17 -0.22
C ASN A 52 -9.94 -5.07 1.23
N LYS A 53 -8.99 -4.95 2.14
CA LYS A 53 -9.27 -4.92 3.58
C LYS A 53 -9.70 -3.55 4.07
N ASP A 54 -9.20 -2.49 3.43
CA ASP A 54 -9.46 -1.11 3.88
C ASP A 54 -9.81 -0.25 2.67
N LYS A 55 -11.00 0.36 2.71
CA LYS A 55 -11.52 1.16 1.60
C LYS A 55 -10.70 2.41 1.33
N ARG A 56 -9.89 2.84 2.27
CA ARG A 56 -9.01 4.01 2.10
C ARG A 56 -7.80 3.68 1.24
N ILE A 57 -7.51 2.39 1.01
CA ILE A 57 -6.32 1.95 0.32
C ILE A 57 -6.66 1.55 -1.11
N ARG A 58 -5.91 2.11 -2.06
CA ARG A 58 -5.99 1.73 -3.46
C ARG A 58 -4.62 1.21 -3.90
N SER A 59 -4.60 0.17 -4.71
CA SER A 59 -3.36 -0.38 -5.23
C SER A 59 -3.30 -0.19 -6.74
N ILE A 60 -2.14 0.23 -7.22
CA ILE A 60 -1.88 0.40 -8.65
C ILE A 60 -0.65 -0.41 -8.99
N HIS A 61 -0.77 -1.29 -9.98
CA HIS A 61 0.33 -2.12 -10.43
C HIS A 61 0.88 -1.57 -11.73
N LYS A 62 2.18 -1.34 -11.77
CA LYS A 62 2.87 -0.84 -12.96
C LYS A 62 3.90 -1.85 -13.42
N LYS A 63 4.07 -1.95 -14.72
CA LYS A 63 5.15 -2.76 -15.30
C LYS A 63 6.48 -2.06 -15.07
N ASN A 64 7.41 -2.81 -14.55
CA ASN A 64 8.76 -2.29 -14.36
C ASN A 64 9.52 -2.29 -15.68
#